data_f81ef0a4130b61c175e4d21c26001f8b
#
_entry.id   f81ef0a4130b61c175e4d21c26001f8b
#
_cell.length_a   1.000
_cell.length_b   1.000
_cell.length_c   1.000
_cell.angle_alpha   90.00
_cell.angle_beta   90.00
_cell.angle_gamma   90.00
#
_symmetry.space_group_name_H-M   'P 1'
#
loop_
_entity.id
_entity.type
_entity.pdbx_description
1 polymer ?
#
loop_
_entity_poly.entity_id
_entity_poly.type
_entity_poly.pdbx_seq_one_letter_code
_entity_poly.pdbx_strand_id
1 'polypeptide(L)'
;MITRSSGFTLIELLVVVAILGVIAAVGLTAYSGYVRSSKIKTAENTLYQVALAQTEFFTDNRIFKVDADVNCPADIDTSQEIETVLLGGMGSITEMGVGGRQPKFDFNFCIDDVDDFEITAEATDESNLDCQIDLNSNNELDKTDCE
;
A
#
# COMPACT_ATOMS: atom_id res chain seq x y z
N MET A 1 -20.74 -54.69 -20.16
CA MET A 1 -20.73 -54.03 -18.83
C MET A 1 -21.34 -52.66 -18.95
N ILE A 2 -22.52 -52.43 -18.40
CA ILE A 2 -23.18 -51.12 -18.46
C ILE A 2 -22.74 -50.41 -17.17
N THR A 3 -21.87 -49.40 -17.31
CA THR A 3 -21.49 -48.52 -16.20
C THR A 3 -22.67 -47.61 -15.89
N ARG A 4 -23.27 -47.78 -14.69
CA ARG A 4 -24.30 -46.87 -14.18
C ARG A 4 -23.60 -45.53 -13.86
N SER A 5 -23.82 -44.52 -14.67
CA SER A 5 -23.48 -43.14 -14.31
C SER A 5 -24.52 -42.65 -13.28
N SER A 6 -24.16 -42.50 -12.02
CA SER A 6 -24.97 -41.82 -11.03
C SER A 6 -24.98 -40.32 -11.36
N GLY A 7 -26.13 -39.79 -11.75
CA GLY A 7 -26.33 -38.34 -11.93
C GLY A 7 -26.51 -37.65 -10.57
N PHE A 8 -26.09 -36.39 -10.48
CA PHE A 8 -26.32 -35.52 -9.32
C PHE A 8 -27.81 -35.29 -9.10
N THR A 9 -28.27 -35.34 -7.87
CA THR A 9 -29.66 -35.00 -7.56
C THR A 9 -29.84 -33.47 -7.48
N LEU A 10 -31.02 -32.98 -7.80
CA LEU A 10 -31.35 -31.56 -7.79
C LEU A 10 -31.19 -30.98 -6.36
N ILE A 11 -31.53 -31.77 -5.34
CA ILE A 11 -31.39 -31.36 -3.93
C ILE A 11 -29.93 -31.25 -3.50
N GLU A 12 -29.03 -32.10 -3.97
CA GLU A 12 -27.59 -32.00 -3.68
C GLU A 12 -27.02 -30.70 -4.22
N LEU A 13 -27.42 -30.33 -5.47
CA LEU A 13 -26.96 -29.06 -6.05
C LEU A 13 -27.52 -27.86 -5.27
N LEU A 14 -28.79 -27.91 -4.86
CA LEU A 14 -29.42 -26.83 -4.11
C LEU A 14 -28.77 -26.61 -2.74
N VAL A 15 -28.42 -27.65 -2.03
CA VAL A 15 -27.75 -27.56 -0.72
C VAL A 15 -26.35 -26.98 -0.90
N VAL A 16 -25.61 -27.38 -1.92
CA VAL A 16 -24.25 -26.85 -2.19
C VAL A 16 -24.28 -25.35 -2.49
N VAL A 17 -25.19 -24.89 -3.36
CA VAL A 17 -25.28 -23.47 -3.66
C VAL A 17 -25.76 -22.63 -2.48
N ALA A 18 -26.64 -23.20 -1.61
CA ALA A 18 -27.07 -22.54 -0.38
C ALA A 18 -25.86 -22.31 0.58
N ILE A 19 -25.03 -23.33 0.79
CA ILE A 19 -23.86 -23.24 1.66
C ILE A 19 -22.85 -22.24 1.07
N LEU A 20 -22.58 -22.32 -0.25
CA LEU A 20 -21.69 -21.38 -0.92
C LEU A 20 -22.18 -19.93 -0.81
N GLY A 21 -23.49 -19.71 -0.92
CA GLY A 21 -24.10 -18.39 -0.75
C GLY A 21 -23.87 -17.80 0.64
N VAL A 22 -24.02 -18.61 1.69
CA VAL A 22 -23.78 -18.18 3.08
C VAL A 22 -22.29 -17.84 3.30
N ILE A 23 -21.38 -18.69 2.85
CA ILE A 23 -19.93 -18.45 2.99
C ILE A 23 -19.51 -17.20 2.20
N ALA A 24 -20.01 -17.00 1.00
CA ALA A 24 -19.70 -15.83 0.19
C ALA A 24 -20.19 -14.53 0.85
N ALA A 25 -21.38 -14.53 1.45
CA ALA A 25 -21.94 -13.35 2.10
C ALA A 25 -21.08 -12.85 3.28
N VAL A 26 -20.49 -13.75 4.05
CA VAL A 26 -19.59 -13.41 5.18
C VAL A 26 -18.18 -13.10 4.67
N GLY A 27 -17.71 -13.83 3.65
CA GLY A 27 -16.35 -13.71 3.13
C GLY A 27 -16.05 -12.35 2.51
N LEU A 28 -17.00 -11.75 1.80
CA LEU A 28 -16.79 -10.47 1.11
C LEU A 28 -16.50 -9.32 2.07
N THR A 29 -17.20 -9.23 3.19
CA THR A 29 -17.00 -8.17 4.19
C THR A 29 -15.66 -8.32 4.94
N ALA A 30 -15.30 -9.54 5.29
CA ALA A 30 -14.02 -9.82 5.94
C ALA A 30 -12.82 -9.56 5.00
N TYR A 31 -12.97 -9.86 3.71
CA TYR A 31 -11.91 -9.69 2.72
C TYR A 31 -11.57 -8.22 2.49
N SER A 32 -12.56 -7.33 2.40
CA SER A 32 -12.31 -5.89 2.21
C SER A 32 -11.51 -5.27 3.36
N GLY A 33 -11.84 -5.61 4.60
CA GLY A 33 -11.09 -5.15 5.78
C GLY A 33 -9.65 -5.68 5.81
N TYR A 34 -9.44 -6.93 5.40
CA TYR A 34 -8.10 -7.51 5.29
C TYR A 34 -7.25 -6.81 4.23
N VAL A 35 -7.80 -6.54 3.05
CA VAL A 35 -7.09 -5.83 1.97
C VAL A 35 -6.70 -4.42 2.42
N ARG A 36 -7.61 -3.67 3.06
CA ARG A 36 -7.33 -2.35 3.62
C ARG A 36 -6.17 -2.39 4.61
N SER A 37 -6.25 -3.25 5.61
CA SER A 37 -5.20 -3.42 6.62
C SER A 37 -3.85 -3.82 5.99
N SER A 38 -3.87 -4.66 4.97
CA SER A 38 -2.67 -5.07 4.25
C SER A 38 -2.00 -3.90 3.52
N LYS A 39 -2.77 -3.03 2.86
CA LYS A 39 -2.26 -1.83 2.20
C LYS A 39 -1.59 -0.88 3.20
N ILE A 40 -2.25 -0.58 4.31
CA ILE A 40 -1.71 0.25 5.39
C ILE A 40 -0.39 -0.33 5.92
N LYS A 41 -0.35 -1.64 6.20
CA LYS A 41 0.88 -2.29 6.66
C LYS A 41 2.00 -2.28 5.62
N THR A 42 1.65 -2.33 4.35
CA THR A 42 2.65 -2.20 3.28
C THR A 42 3.21 -0.77 3.23
N ALA A 43 2.37 0.25 3.35
CA ALA A 43 2.81 1.63 3.44
C ALA A 43 3.74 1.87 4.64
N GLU A 44 3.38 1.38 5.84
CA GLU A 44 4.24 1.43 7.02
C GLU A 44 5.62 0.80 6.77
N ASN A 45 5.64 -0.40 6.19
CA ASN A 45 6.90 -1.08 5.88
C ASN A 45 7.73 -0.31 4.85
N THR A 46 7.08 0.36 3.89
CA THR A 46 7.75 1.20 2.91
C THR A 46 8.36 2.43 3.57
N LEU A 47 7.66 3.09 4.50
CA LEU A 47 8.20 4.21 5.27
C LEU A 47 9.50 3.83 6.00
N TYR A 48 9.54 2.67 6.65
CA TYR A 48 10.77 2.19 7.29
C TYR A 48 11.90 1.88 6.29
N GLN A 49 11.58 1.40 5.09
CA GLN A 49 12.58 1.19 4.04
C GLN A 49 13.16 2.53 3.54
N VAL A 50 12.31 3.53 3.34
CA VAL A 50 12.74 4.88 2.96
C VAL A 50 13.58 5.52 4.07
N ALA A 51 13.18 5.40 5.33
CA ALA A 51 13.96 5.91 6.47
C ALA A 51 15.35 5.26 6.57
N LEU A 52 15.44 3.96 6.31
CA LEU A 52 16.71 3.26 6.24
C LEU A 52 17.59 3.77 5.09
N ALA A 53 17.00 3.94 3.91
CA ALA A 53 17.68 4.49 2.73
C ALA A 53 18.12 5.96 2.95
N GLN A 54 17.35 6.75 3.70
CA GLN A 54 17.76 8.10 4.13
C GLN A 54 19.03 8.07 4.97
N THR A 55 19.16 7.11 5.88
CA THR A 55 20.36 6.97 6.71
C THR A 55 21.59 6.62 5.85
N GLU A 56 21.42 5.77 4.84
CA GLU A 56 22.46 5.44 3.87
C GLU A 56 22.84 6.67 3.03
N PHE A 57 21.83 7.36 2.48
CA PHE A 57 22.04 8.59 1.71
C PHE A 57 22.77 9.68 2.49
N PHE A 58 22.42 9.87 3.77
CA PHE A 58 23.13 10.81 4.66
C PHE A 58 24.58 10.42 4.88
N THR A 59 24.89 9.14 4.97
CA THR A 59 26.27 8.67 5.14
C THR A 59 27.15 9.08 3.97
N ASP A 60 26.62 9.04 2.75
CA ASP A 60 27.34 9.36 1.53
C ASP A 60 27.35 10.86 1.22
N ASN A 61 26.24 11.56 1.45
CA ASN A 61 26.04 12.94 1.02
C ASN A 61 26.14 13.98 2.16
N ARG A 62 26.08 13.55 3.42
CA ARG A 62 26.06 14.41 4.63
C ARG A 62 24.84 15.34 4.75
N ILE A 63 23.80 15.06 3.99
CA ILE A 63 22.49 15.72 4.03
C ILE A 63 21.43 14.64 3.87
N PHE A 64 20.24 14.87 4.39
CA PHE A 64 19.08 14.05 4.07
C PHE A 64 18.49 14.47 2.72
N LYS A 65 17.86 13.52 2.03
CA LYS A 65 17.06 13.82 0.85
C LYS A 65 15.71 14.35 1.30
N VAL A 66 15.36 15.54 0.84
CA VAL A 66 14.03 16.14 1.05
C VAL A 66 13.46 16.56 -0.29
N ASP A 67 12.14 16.61 -0.38
CA ASP A 67 11.47 17.09 -1.58
C ASP A 67 11.48 18.61 -1.63
N ALA A 68 11.43 19.16 -2.84
CA ALA A 68 11.66 20.60 -3.05
C ALA A 68 10.46 21.48 -2.68
N ASP A 69 9.27 20.90 -2.49
CA ASP A 69 8.05 21.61 -2.16
C ASP A 69 7.81 21.69 -0.65
N VAL A 70 7.55 22.92 -0.19
CA VAL A 70 7.47 23.32 1.24
C VAL A 70 6.24 22.75 1.94
N ASN A 71 5.44 21.93 1.45
CA ASN A 71 4.31 21.29 2.12
C ASN A 71 4.20 19.80 1.82
N CYS A 72 5.25 19.24 1.23
CA CYS A 72 5.34 17.81 0.95
C CYS A 72 4.02 17.22 0.43
N PRO A 73 3.51 17.65 -0.74
CA PRO A 73 2.35 16.99 -1.32
C PRO A 73 2.79 15.58 -1.74
N ALA A 74 2.24 14.58 -1.06
CA ALA A 74 2.51 13.19 -1.43
C ALA A 74 1.80 12.89 -2.75
N ASP A 75 2.55 12.89 -3.84
CA ASP A 75 2.05 12.60 -5.18
C ASP A 75 2.90 11.55 -5.90
N ILE A 76 2.57 11.29 -7.15
CA ILE A 76 3.28 10.28 -7.94
C ILE A 76 4.69 10.73 -8.33
N ASP A 77 4.92 12.03 -8.48
CA ASP A 77 6.21 12.58 -8.89
C ASP A 77 7.20 12.54 -7.72
N THR A 78 6.77 12.92 -6.50
CA THR A 78 7.56 12.79 -5.27
C THR A 78 7.86 11.32 -4.96
N SER A 79 6.89 10.43 -5.08
CA SER A 79 7.06 8.98 -4.92
C SER A 79 8.10 8.42 -5.91
N GLN A 80 8.07 8.87 -7.17
CA GLN A 80 9.04 8.44 -8.19
C GLN A 80 10.45 8.97 -7.90
N GLU A 81 10.57 10.18 -7.38
CA GLU A 81 11.86 10.76 -7.01
C GLU A 81 12.48 9.97 -5.84
N ILE A 82 11.71 9.69 -4.78
CA ILE A 82 12.13 8.85 -3.66
C ILE A 82 12.60 7.48 -4.16
N GLU A 83 11.81 6.85 -5.02
CA GLU A 83 12.16 5.55 -5.58
C GLU A 83 13.47 5.58 -6.36
N THR A 84 13.67 6.61 -7.18
CA THR A 84 14.85 6.72 -8.04
C THR A 84 16.11 7.06 -7.25
N VAL A 85 16.00 7.98 -6.29
CA VAL A 85 17.16 8.52 -5.55
C VAL A 85 17.54 7.63 -4.36
N LEU A 86 16.56 7.14 -3.61
CA LEU A 86 16.80 6.42 -2.37
C LEU A 86 16.68 4.89 -2.54
N LEU A 87 15.73 4.40 -3.32
CA LEU A 87 15.42 2.98 -3.42
C LEU A 87 16.01 2.30 -4.68
N GLY A 88 16.85 3.01 -5.44
CA GLY A 88 17.55 2.45 -6.60
C GLY A 88 16.69 2.26 -7.86
N GLY A 89 15.51 2.84 -7.94
CA GLY A 89 14.71 2.90 -9.16
C GLY A 89 14.07 1.57 -9.60
N MET A 90 13.87 0.62 -8.69
CA MET A 90 13.48 -0.77 -9.03
C MET A 90 11.98 -1.04 -9.01
N GLY A 91 11.11 -0.04 -9.10
CA GLY A 91 9.65 -0.24 -9.04
C GLY A 91 9.20 -0.71 -7.65
N SER A 92 9.79 -0.15 -6.59
CA SER A 92 9.50 -0.54 -5.22
C SER A 92 8.16 0.00 -4.73
N ILE A 93 7.90 1.27 -5.04
CA ILE A 93 6.72 2.02 -4.57
C ILE A 93 5.84 2.52 -5.71
N THR A 94 6.34 2.57 -6.93
CA THR A 94 5.57 2.93 -8.13
C THR A 94 5.58 1.82 -9.17
N GLU A 95 4.59 1.80 -10.06
CA GLU A 95 4.53 0.86 -11.18
C GLU A 95 3.96 1.52 -12.43
N MET A 96 4.19 0.90 -13.60
CA MET A 96 3.62 1.37 -14.86
C MET A 96 2.22 0.78 -15.05
N GLY A 97 1.21 1.64 -15.01
CA GLY A 97 -0.19 1.29 -15.21
C GLY A 97 -0.78 1.78 -16.53
N VAL A 98 -2.07 1.60 -16.69
CA VAL A 98 -2.84 2.12 -17.84
C VAL A 98 -3.02 3.63 -17.65
N GLY A 99 -2.28 4.42 -18.41
CA GLY A 99 -2.34 5.90 -18.32
C GLY A 99 -1.06 6.54 -17.78
N GLY A 100 -0.08 5.75 -17.36
CA GLY A 100 1.21 6.25 -16.88
C GLY A 100 1.68 5.55 -15.61
N ARG A 101 2.57 6.22 -14.90
CA ARG A 101 3.06 5.72 -13.62
C ARG A 101 2.00 5.94 -12.53
N GLN A 102 1.87 4.99 -11.64
CA GLN A 102 0.89 4.98 -10.55
C GLN A 102 1.49 4.41 -9.26
N PRO A 103 0.94 4.73 -8.09
CA PRO A 103 1.38 4.15 -6.83
C PRO A 103 1.08 2.65 -6.80
N LYS A 104 2.04 1.86 -6.36
CA LYS A 104 1.93 0.39 -6.33
C LYS A 104 0.99 -0.14 -5.26
N PHE A 105 0.81 0.60 -4.18
CA PHE A 105 0.05 0.16 -3.00
C PHE A 105 -1.06 1.14 -2.62
N ASP A 106 -1.48 1.99 -3.56
CA ASP A 106 -2.46 3.06 -3.35
C ASP A 106 -2.02 4.12 -2.32
N PHE A 107 -0.71 4.30 -2.12
CA PHE A 107 -0.11 5.36 -1.32
C PHE A 107 0.94 6.09 -2.13
N ASN A 108 0.92 7.41 -2.04
CA ASN A 108 1.99 8.29 -2.46
C ASN A 108 2.88 8.64 -1.27
N PHE A 109 4.12 8.99 -1.56
CA PHE A 109 5.14 9.30 -0.55
C PHE A 109 5.80 10.63 -0.83
N CYS A 110 6.13 11.37 0.24
CA CYS A 110 6.99 12.54 0.17
C CYS A 110 7.90 12.63 1.40
N ILE A 111 8.91 13.48 1.36
CA ILE A 111 9.87 13.68 2.44
C ILE A 111 10.03 15.17 2.69
N ASP A 112 9.69 15.62 3.90
CA ASP A 112 9.86 16.99 4.38
C ASP A 112 11.11 17.11 5.26
N ASP A 113 11.60 18.34 5.49
CA ASP A 113 12.79 18.68 6.28
C ASP A 113 12.46 18.98 7.77
N VAL A 114 11.42 18.37 8.30
CA VAL A 114 11.02 18.50 9.71
C VAL A 114 11.95 17.65 10.57
N ASP A 115 12.65 18.28 11.54
CA ASP A 115 13.52 17.61 12.51
C ASP A 115 14.48 16.56 11.89
N ASP A 116 15.26 16.93 10.87
CA ASP A 116 16.12 16.14 9.99
C ASP A 116 15.36 15.59 8.78
N PHE A 117 14.33 14.79 8.94
CA PHE A 117 13.37 14.40 7.91
C PHE A 117 12.08 13.85 8.52
N GLU A 118 10.98 14.06 7.84
CA GLU A 118 9.71 13.36 8.05
C GLU A 118 9.24 12.77 6.73
N ILE A 119 8.83 11.53 6.74
CA ILE A 119 8.34 10.82 5.56
C ILE A 119 6.84 10.63 5.72
N THR A 120 6.08 11.20 4.81
CA THR A 120 4.61 11.05 4.76
C THR A 120 4.22 10.05 3.69
N ALA A 121 3.32 9.13 4.04
CA ALA A 121 2.59 8.28 3.12
C ALA A 121 1.11 8.66 3.14
N GLU A 122 0.59 9.13 2.03
CA GLU A 122 -0.81 9.53 1.88
C GLU A 122 -1.54 8.59 0.92
N ALA A 123 -2.72 8.15 1.35
CA ALA A 123 -3.56 7.29 0.53
C ALA A 123 -4.13 8.05 -0.67
N THR A 124 -4.13 7.42 -1.83
CA THR A 124 -4.68 8.03 -3.06
C THR A 124 -6.20 8.07 -3.04
N ASP A 125 -6.79 9.02 -3.75
CA ASP A 125 -8.25 9.15 -3.91
C ASP A 125 -8.91 7.86 -4.46
N GLU A 126 -8.21 7.10 -5.29
CA GLU A 126 -8.70 5.85 -5.89
C GLU A 126 -8.72 4.68 -4.89
N SER A 127 -8.00 4.79 -3.78
CA SER A 127 -7.85 3.73 -2.79
C SER A 127 -9.11 3.46 -1.96
N ASN A 128 -10.03 4.43 -1.87
CA ASN A 128 -11.12 4.52 -0.88
C ASN A 128 -10.58 4.41 0.57
N LEU A 129 -9.35 4.85 0.78
CA LEU A 129 -8.73 5.00 2.09
C LEU A 129 -8.58 6.49 2.38
N ASP A 130 -8.98 6.90 3.56
CA ASP A 130 -8.64 8.20 4.10
C ASP A 130 -7.60 7.94 5.18
N CYS A 131 -6.32 8.00 4.78
CA CYS A 131 -5.23 7.54 5.66
C CYS A 131 -3.94 8.25 5.31
N GLN A 132 -3.37 8.92 6.30
CA GLN A 132 -2.02 9.46 6.27
C GLN A 132 -1.18 8.80 7.35
N ILE A 133 0.05 8.47 7.02
CA ILE A 133 1.01 7.85 7.93
C ILE A 133 2.31 8.63 7.84
N ASP A 134 2.76 9.15 8.98
CA ASP A 134 3.97 9.94 9.09
C ASP A 134 5.03 9.17 9.89
N LEU A 135 6.27 9.19 9.44
CA LEU A 135 7.42 8.59 10.11
C LEU A 135 8.55 9.61 10.20
N ASN A 136 8.89 10.02 11.43
CA ASN A 136 9.96 10.96 11.65
C ASN A 136 11.35 10.29 11.78
N SER A 137 12.40 11.10 11.80
CA SER A 137 13.79 10.67 11.95
C SER A 137 14.09 9.90 13.24
N ASN A 138 13.25 10.03 14.26
CA ASN A 138 13.33 9.29 15.54
C ASN A 138 12.65 7.92 15.50
N ASN A 139 12.15 7.48 14.32
CA ASN A 139 11.33 6.27 14.14
C ASN A 139 9.99 6.30 14.90
N GLU A 140 9.47 7.48 15.18
CA GLU A 140 8.12 7.62 15.70
C GLU A 140 7.14 7.64 14.52
N LEU A 141 6.16 6.76 14.58
CA LEU A 141 5.15 6.59 13.54
C LEU A 141 3.82 7.11 14.05
N ASP A 142 3.24 8.06 13.34
CA ASP A 142 1.88 8.58 13.58
C ASP A 142 0.94 8.17 12.46
N LYS A 143 -0.36 8.11 12.75
CA LYS A 143 -1.40 7.70 11.80
C LYS A 143 -2.64 8.55 11.99
N THR A 144 -3.04 9.19 10.92
CA THR A 144 -4.25 10.01 10.86
C THR A 144 -5.27 9.34 9.94
N ASP A 145 -6.50 9.17 10.44
CA ASP A 145 -7.67 8.64 9.72
C ASP A 145 -7.49 7.24 9.06
N CYS A 146 -6.60 6.43 9.61
CA CYS A 146 -6.28 5.08 9.11
C CYS A 146 -7.20 3.96 9.63
N GLU A 147 -8.44 4.26 10.05
CA GLU A 147 -9.41 3.26 10.56
C GLU A 147 -10.27 2.59 9.48
#